data_88eb8f79a58a70dff9f22d60c77fe50f
#
_entry.id   88eb8f79a58a70dff9f22d60c77fe50f
#
_cell.length_a   1.000
_cell.length_b   1.000
_cell.length_c   1.000
_cell.angle_alpha   90.00
_cell.angle_beta   90.00
_cell.angle_gamma   90.00
#
_symmetry.space_group_name_H-M   'P 1'
#
loop_
_entity.id
_entity.type
_entity.pdbx_description
1 polymer ?
#
loop_
_entity_poly.entity_id
_entity_poly.type
_entity_poly.pdbx_seq_one_letter_code
_entity_poly.pdbx_strand_id
1 'polypeptide(L)'
;ARGDVYEVWGSLDATFAAEAPSVGTIRVRRAQLIERPSGLSAWMRSTHRAFAHACAPLPRDARSLVPGMAIGDDRGMPADLSDAMKKTSLTHLTAVSGSHIVIVLATVTLVVPARKPLRLGATILVLTTILTLVGPDPSVVRSVCVAAVAALGLILGRDGQSIAALSAVVIATLLIDPWASRSYGFALSVLAALAVVGPSAALVRRCRRRIRGDTRAGKTLRRLVEMVCVPAFAELATAPIIVSLSGNVPAWGIAANVLAEPAVPVATVAGLLGALISP
;
A
#
# COMPACT_ATOMS: atom_id res chain seq x y z
N ALA A 1 -19.38 9.94 -0.41
CA ALA A 1 -18.82 8.59 -0.33
C ALA A 1 -18.25 8.20 -1.70
N ARG A 2 -17.37 7.18 -1.80
CA ARG A 2 -16.84 6.71 -3.09
C ARG A 2 -18.00 6.30 -4.00
N GLY A 3 -18.03 6.84 -5.23
CA GLY A 3 -19.06 6.58 -6.23
C GLY A 3 -20.35 7.39 -6.12
N ASP A 4 -20.53 8.22 -5.08
CA ASP A 4 -21.64 9.18 -5.07
C ASP A 4 -21.33 10.33 -6.04
N VAL A 5 -22.32 10.71 -6.83
CA VAL A 5 -22.24 11.89 -7.70
C VAL A 5 -22.97 13.04 -7.02
N TYR A 6 -22.24 14.11 -6.80
CA TYR A 6 -22.77 15.32 -6.19
C TYR A 6 -22.74 16.46 -7.20
N GLU A 7 -23.81 17.21 -7.28
CA GLU A 7 -23.78 18.55 -7.84
C GLU A 7 -23.35 19.53 -6.75
N VAL A 8 -22.30 20.30 -7.03
CA VAL A 8 -21.75 21.23 -6.06
C VAL A 8 -21.78 22.66 -6.58
N TRP A 9 -22.20 23.57 -5.72
CA TRP A 9 -22.16 25.00 -5.98
C TRP A 9 -21.17 25.64 -5.03
N GLY A 10 -20.24 26.42 -5.57
CA GLY A 10 -19.21 27.03 -4.76
C GLY A 10 -18.37 28.01 -5.56
N SER A 11 -17.37 28.60 -4.93
CA SER A 11 -16.35 29.41 -5.57
C SER A 11 -15.13 28.55 -5.89
N LEU A 12 -14.59 28.75 -7.11
CA LEU A 12 -13.32 28.15 -7.51
C LEU A 12 -12.19 29.11 -7.07
N ASP A 13 -11.38 28.66 -6.13
CA ASP A 13 -10.17 29.35 -5.74
C ASP A 13 -8.99 28.71 -6.50
N ALA A 14 -8.31 29.49 -7.33
CA ALA A 14 -7.10 29.03 -7.99
C ALA A 14 -6.03 28.76 -6.92
N THR A 15 -5.66 27.51 -6.78
CA THR A 15 -4.54 27.11 -5.93
C THR A 15 -3.35 26.78 -6.81
N PHE A 16 -2.23 27.43 -6.57
CA PHE A 16 -0.94 26.97 -7.08
C PHE A 16 -0.51 25.76 -6.27
N ALA A 17 -1.38 24.73 -6.21
CA ALA A 17 -1.06 23.51 -5.52
C ALA A 17 0.08 22.80 -6.26
N ALA A 18 1.09 22.39 -5.52
CA ALA A 18 2.24 21.68 -6.06
C ALA A 18 1.87 20.29 -6.63
N GLU A 19 0.65 19.81 -6.38
CA GLU A 19 0.18 18.51 -6.85
C GLU A 19 -0.73 18.66 -8.08
N ALA A 20 -0.21 18.26 -9.22
CA ALA A 20 -1.00 18.05 -10.42
C ALA A 20 -1.89 16.79 -10.28
N PRO A 21 -3.07 16.75 -10.88
CA PRO A 21 -3.57 17.69 -11.89
C PRO A 21 -4.50 18.81 -11.34
N SER A 22 -4.50 19.08 -10.01
CA SER A 22 -5.38 20.09 -9.45
C SER A 22 -4.97 21.50 -9.89
N VAL A 23 -5.91 22.22 -10.53
CA VAL A 23 -5.75 23.61 -10.96
C VAL A 23 -6.41 24.60 -10.00
N GLY A 24 -7.14 24.09 -9.01
CA GLY A 24 -7.82 24.91 -8.01
C GLY A 24 -8.58 24.08 -7.00
N THR A 25 -9.06 24.75 -5.96
CA THR A 25 -9.96 24.17 -4.95
C THR A 25 -11.35 24.81 -5.08
N ILE A 26 -12.37 23.96 -4.99
CA ILE A 26 -13.76 24.42 -4.95
C ILE A 26 -14.17 24.58 -3.49
N ARG A 27 -14.46 25.81 -3.06
CA ARG A 27 -15.08 26.07 -1.78
C ARG A 27 -16.58 25.81 -1.90
N VAL A 28 -17.00 24.62 -1.48
CA VAL A 28 -18.39 24.17 -1.61
C VAL A 28 -19.29 24.95 -0.65
N ARG A 29 -20.31 25.65 -1.19
CA ARG A 29 -21.38 26.30 -0.42
C ARG A 29 -22.60 25.42 -0.30
N ARG A 30 -22.90 24.66 -1.34
CA ARG A 30 -24.03 23.72 -1.38
C ARG A 30 -23.63 22.48 -2.14
N ALA A 31 -24.05 21.31 -1.66
CA ALA A 31 -23.89 20.04 -2.34
C ALA A 31 -25.22 19.29 -2.35
N GLN A 32 -25.61 18.76 -3.48
CA GLN A 32 -26.80 17.93 -3.64
C GLN A 32 -26.39 16.59 -4.22
N LEU A 33 -26.83 15.51 -3.60
CA LEU A 33 -26.60 14.15 -4.10
C LEU A 33 -27.52 13.94 -5.33
N ILE A 34 -26.91 13.70 -6.50
CA ILE A 34 -27.63 13.43 -7.74
C ILE A 34 -27.84 11.92 -7.90
N GLU A 35 -26.78 11.16 -7.73
CA GLU A 35 -26.80 9.73 -8.01
C GLU A 35 -26.11 8.93 -6.91
N ARG A 36 -26.75 7.84 -6.51
CA ARG A 36 -26.14 6.85 -5.62
C ARG A 36 -25.42 5.79 -6.46
N PRO A 37 -24.27 5.28 -6.01
CA PRO A 37 -23.60 4.24 -6.76
C PRO A 37 -24.47 2.99 -6.88
N SER A 38 -24.39 2.39 -8.05
CA SER A 38 -25.03 1.13 -8.40
C SER A 38 -23.98 0.05 -8.69
N GLY A 39 -24.40 -1.18 -8.77
CA GLY A 39 -23.52 -2.30 -9.13
C GLY A 39 -22.32 -2.46 -8.19
N LEU A 40 -21.12 -2.57 -8.76
CA LEU A 40 -19.87 -2.85 -8.05
C LEU A 40 -19.53 -1.79 -6.98
N SER A 41 -19.79 -0.52 -7.27
CA SER A 41 -19.51 0.56 -6.33
C SER A 41 -20.49 0.58 -5.14
N ALA A 42 -21.72 0.11 -5.33
CA ALA A 42 -22.66 -0.09 -4.23
C ALA A 42 -22.24 -1.26 -3.35
N TRP A 43 -21.84 -2.37 -3.96
CA TRP A 43 -21.31 -3.53 -3.24
C TRP A 43 -20.06 -3.16 -2.43
N MET A 44 -19.08 -2.49 -3.03
CA MET A 44 -17.87 -2.03 -2.35
C MET A 44 -18.22 -1.15 -1.13
N ARG A 45 -19.19 -0.25 -1.26
CA ARG A 45 -19.63 0.61 -0.16
C ARG A 45 -20.32 -0.19 0.96
N SER A 46 -21.16 -1.18 0.61
CA SER A 46 -21.80 -2.03 1.62
C SER A 46 -20.77 -2.84 2.39
N THR A 47 -19.78 -3.43 1.68
CA THR A 47 -18.68 -4.18 2.29
C THR A 47 -17.84 -3.29 3.23
N HIS A 48 -17.48 -2.06 2.82
CA HIS A 48 -16.76 -1.13 3.68
C HIS A 48 -17.55 -0.79 4.97
N ARG A 49 -18.87 -0.55 4.85
CA ARG A 49 -19.72 -0.27 6.02
C ARG A 49 -19.86 -1.48 6.94
N ALA A 50 -20.11 -2.63 6.37
CA ALA A 50 -20.26 -3.88 7.13
C ALA A 50 -18.96 -4.21 7.88
N PHE A 51 -17.81 -4.09 7.21
CA PHE A 51 -16.51 -4.30 7.82
C PHE A 51 -16.19 -3.28 8.92
N ALA A 52 -16.46 -1.99 8.69
CA ALA A 52 -16.32 -0.96 9.72
C ALA A 52 -17.22 -1.24 10.93
N HIS A 53 -18.43 -1.75 10.71
CA HIS A 53 -19.35 -2.16 11.78
C HIS A 53 -18.84 -3.39 12.54
N ALA A 54 -18.29 -4.38 11.83
CA ALA A 54 -17.65 -5.55 12.43
C ALA A 54 -16.42 -5.17 13.28
N CYS A 55 -15.71 -4.09 12.93
CA CYS A 55 -14.61 -3.56 13.71
C CYS A 55 -15.06 -2.70 14.92
N ALA A 56 -16.34 -2.37 15.05
CA ALA A 56 -16.85 -1.50 16.13
C ALA A 56 -16.54 -1.98 17.55
N PRO A 57 -16.52 -3.29 17.87
CA PRO A 57 -16.19 -3.78 19.22
C PRO A 57 -14.68 -3.68 19.54
N LEU A 58 -13.82 -3.39 18.57
CA LEU A 58 -12.38 -3.28 18.80
C LEU A 58 -12.02 -2.02 19.62
N PRO A 59 -10.88 -2.00 20.31
CA PRO A 59 -10.34 -0.79 20.94
C PRO A 59 -10.29 0.38 19.97
N ARG A 60 -10.38 1.61 20.49
CA ARG A 60 -10.50 2.87 19.71
C ARG A 60 -9.54 2.93 18.53
N ASP A 61 -8.27 2.66 18.76
CA ASP A 61 -7.24 2.79 17.74
C ASP A 61 -7.32 1.64 16.73
N ALA A 62 -7.50 0.41 17.19
CA ALA A 62 -7.63 -0.76 16.30
C ALA A 62 -8.87 -0.66 15.39
N ARG A 63 -9.96 -0.06 15.88
CA ARG A 63 -11.21 0.15 15.12
C ARG A 63 -10.97 0.99 13.86
N SER A 64 -10.03 1.92 13.88
CA SER A 64 -9.68 2.76 12.74
C SER A 64 -8.49 2.22 11.94
N LEU A 65 -7.52 1.58 12.59
CA LEU A 65 -6.34 1.03 11.93
C LEU A 65 -6.67 -0.19 11.07
N VAL A 66 -7.51 -1.11 11.58
CA VAL A 66 -7.81 -2.36 10.86
C VAL A 66 -8.48 -2.10 9.50
N PRO A 67 -9.52 -1.25 9.38
CA PRO A 67 -10.08 -0.90 8.07
C PRO A 67 -9.07 -0.18 7.16
N GLY A 68 -8.23 0.71 7.71
CA GLY A 68 -7.15 1.35 6.96
C GLY A 68 -6.21 0.34 6.33
N MET A 69 -5.69 -0.59 7.13
CA MET A 69 -4.74 -1.61 6.68
C MET A 69 -5.34 -2.65 5.72
N ALA A 70 -6.60 -3.02 5.91
CA ALA A 70 -7.25 -4.07 5.13
C ALA A 70 -7.80 -3.57 3.79
N ILE A 71 -8.53 -2.45 3.81
CA ILE A 71 -9.30 -1.94 2.67
C ILE A 71 -9.00 -0.46 2.35
N GLY A 72 -8.00 0.14 2.99
CA GLY A 72 -7.60 1.53 2.76
C GLY A 72 -8.64 2.56 3.25
N ASP A 73 -9.48 2.20 4.22
CA ASP A 73 -10.47 3.10 4.80
C ASP A 73 -9.95 3.72 6.11
N ASP A 74 -9.28 4.86 5.99
CA ASP A 74 -8.70 5.63 7.10
C ASP A 74 -9.59 6.79 7.59
N ARG A 75 -10.79 6.96 7.02
CA ARG A 75 -11.72 8.08 7.32
C ARG A 75 -12.13 8.16 8.79
N GLY A 76 -12.11 7.05 9.49
CA GLY A 76 -12.42 6.97 10.92
C GLY A 76 -11.22 7.20 11.85
N MET A 77 -10.06 7.56 11.32
CA MET A 77 -8.83 7.68 12.11
C MET A 77 -8.86 8.96 12.99
N PRO A 78 -8.68 8.81 14.32
CA PRO A 78 -8.55 9.96 15.22
C PRO A 78 -7.31 10.80 14.87
N ALA A 79 -7.40 12.13 15.08
CA ALA A 79 -6.31 13.05 14.74
C ALA A 79 -5.03 12.77 15.56
N ASP A 80 -5.17 12.45 16.82
CA ASP A 80 -4.07 12.07 17.71
C ASP A 80 -3.31 10.83 17.21
N LEU A 81 -4.05 9.80 16.74
CA LEU A 81 -3.47 8.61 16.17
C LEU A 81 -2.79 8.92 14.81
N SER A 82 -3.46 9.69 13.95
CA SER A 82 -2.88 10.13 12.66
C SER A 82 -1.56 10.87 12.87
N ASP A 83 -1.49 11.77 13.86
CA ASP A 83 -0.28 12.51 14.17
C ASP A 83 0.82 11.61 14.77
N ALA A 84 0.45 10.63 15.60
CA ALA A 84 1.40 9.62 16.10
C ALA A 84 1.99 8.81 14.95
N MET A 85 1.15 8.37 14.00
CA MET A 85 1.60 7.62 12.82
C MET A 85 2.50 8.44 11.89
N LYS A 86 2.23 9.75 11.73
CA LYS A 86 3.13 10.65 10.99
C LYS A 86 4.50 10.76 11.66
N LYS A 87 4.54 10.95 12.98
CA LYS A 87 5.78 11.03 13.76
C LYS A 87 6.61 9.75 13.72
N THR A 88 5.97 8.61 13.54
CA THR A 88 6.60 7.29 13.49
C THR A 88 6.75 6.74 12.06
N SER A 89 6.48 7.52 11.02
CA SER A 89 6.51 7.07 9.60
C SER A 89 5.62 5.86 9.31
N LEU A 90 4.59 5.60 10.10
CA LEU A 90 3.69 4.45 9.93
C LEU A 90 2.45 4.75 9.07
N THR A 91 2.27 5.97 8.59
CA THR A 91 1.12 6.37 7.76
C THR A 91 0.92 5.52 6.52
N HIS A 92 2.00 4.96 5.98
CA HIS A 92 1.93 4.04 4.84
C HIS A 92 1.22 2.71 5.13
N LEU A 93 1.05 2.34 6.40
CA LEU A 93 0.33 1.13 6.81
C LEU A 93 -1.18 1.26 6.67
N THR A 94 -1.73 2.48 6.73
CA THR A 94 -3.17 2.73 6.57
C THR A 94 -3.60 2.94 5.12
N ALA A 95 -2.64 3.10 4.23
CA ALA A 95 -2.87 3.03 2.79
C ALA A 95 -2.49 1.62 2.31
N VAL A 96 -3.36 0.99 1.53
CA VAL A 96 -2.98 -0.31 0.94
C VAL A 96 -1.80 -0.10 0.01
N SER A 97 -0.66 -0.63 0.42
CA SER A 97 0.64 -0.45 -0.21
C SER A 97 1.11 -1.71 -0.95
N GLY A 98 2.18 -1.58 -1.71
CA GLY A 98 2.81 -2.73 -2.39
C GLY A 98 3.19 -3.87 -1.44
N SER A 99 3.59 -3.58 -0.20
CA SER A 99 3.91 -4.59 0.80
C SER A 99 2.69 -5.45 1.17
N HIS A 100 1.50 -4.85 1.33
CA HIS A 100 0.26 -5.59 1.59
C HIS A 100 -0.05 -6.57 0.45
N ILE A 101 0.09 -6.12 -0.79
CA ILE A 101 -0.13 -6.97 -1.97
C ILE A 101 0.87 -8.12 -2.02
N VAL A 102 2.15 -7.86 -1.76
CA VAL A 102 3.19 -8.90 -1.72
C VAL A 102 2.90 -9.91 -0.62
N ILE A 103 2.46 -9.48 0.57
CA ILE A 103 2.09 -10.36 1.69
C ILE A 103 0.93 -11.28 1.28
N VAL A 104 -0.13 -10.73 0.68
CA VAL A 104 -1.29 -11.53 0.24
C VAL A 104 -0.88 -12.51 -0.86
N LEU A 105 -0.08 -12.09 -1.85
CA LEU A 105 0.42 -12.98 -2.90
C LEU A 105 1.35 -14.07 -2.35
N ALA A 106 2.21 -13.75 -1.37
CA ALA A 106 3.04 -14.74 -0.69
C ALA A 106 2.16 -15.78 0.01
N THR A 107 1.10 -15.36 0.69
CA THR A 107 0.12 -16.27 1.32
C THR A 107 -0.55 -17.17 0.27
N VAL A 108 -0.95 -16.62 -0.88
CA VAL A 108 -1.49 -17.40 -2.01
C VAL A 108 -0.49 -18.46 -2.48
N THR A 109 0.80 -18.13 -2.61
CA THR A 109 1.80 -19.10 -3.06
C THR A 109 2.07 -20.22 -2.05
N LEU A 110 1.77 -20.00 -0.76
CA LEU A 110 1.87 -21.02 0.30
C LEU A 110 0.67 -21.98 0.26
N VAL A 111 -0.53 -21.46 -0.03
CA VAL A 111 -1.79 -22.23 0.02
C VAL A 111 -2.08 -22.92 -1.32
N VAL A 112 -1.80 -22.26 -2.44
CA VAL A 112 -2.13 -22.75 -3.77
C VAL A 112 -1.03 -23.69 -4.28
N PRO A 113 -1.40 -24.91 -4.76
CA PRO A 113 -0.43 -25.86 -5.32
C PRO A 113 0.44 -25.25 -6.42
N ALA A 114 1.68 -25.74 -6.57
CA ALA A 114 2.71 -25.19 -7.46
C ALA A 114 2.41 -25.40 -8.98
N ARG A 115 1.14 -25.51 -9.36
CA ARG A 115 0.68 -25.60 -10.74
C ARG A 115 0.55 -24.20 -11.34
N LYS A 116 1.32 -23.91 -12.41
CA LYS A 116 1.36 -22.58 -13.04
C LYS A 116 -0.03 -21.97 -13.32
N PRO A 117 -0.99 -22.67 -13.99
CA PRO A 117 -2.29 -22.08 -14.29
C PRO A 117 -3.10 -21.77 -13.02
N LEU A 118 -2.98 -22.60 -11.98
CA LEU A 118 -3.70 -22.39 -10.73
C LEU A 118 -3.17 -21.16 -9.96
N ARG A 119 -1.83 -21.01 -9.90
CA ARG A 119 -1.20 -19.85 -9.32
C ARG A 119 -1.51 -18.56 -10.08
N LEU A 120 -1.52 -18.63 -11.42
CA LEU A 120 -1.89 -17.49 -12.26
C LEU A 120 -3.34 -17.07 -12.00
N GLY A 121 -4.27 -18.02 -12.02
CA GLY A 121 -5.68 -17.76 -11.73
C GLY A 121 -5.90 -17.18 -10.33
N ALA A 122 -5.25 -17.75 -9.31
CA ALA A 122 -5.33 -17.24 -7.94
C ALA A 122 -4.71 -15.84 -7.80
N THR A 123 -3.60 -15.56 -8.47
CA THR A 123 -2.98 -14.24 -8.51
C THR A 123 -3.92 -13.21 -9.13
N ILE A 124 -4.49 -13.50 -10.29
CA ILE A 124 -5.46 -12.62 -10.96
C ILE A 124 -6.67 -12.36 -10.06
N LEU A 125 -7.23 -13.41 -9.48
CA LEU A 125 -8.38 -13.31 -8.58
C LEU A 125 -8.07 -12.39 -7.39
N VAL A 126 -6.94 -12.59 -6.72
CA VAL A 126 -6.53 -11.79 -5.57
C VAL A 126 -6.27 -10.33 -5.94
N LEU A 127 -5.55 -10.06 -7.03
CA LEU A 127 -5.28 -8.70 -7.48
C LEU A 127 -6.57 -7.97 -7.87
N THR A 128 -7.48 -8.66 -8.56
CA THR A 128 -8.80 -8.11 -8.90
C THR A 128 -9.62 -7.83 -7.64
N THR A 129 -9.62 -8.75 -6.67
CA THR A 129 -10.31 -8.56 -5.39
C THR A 129 -9.78 -7.36 -4.62
N ILE A 130 -8.45 -7.21 -4.53
CA ILE A 130 -7.84 -6.05 -3.87
C ILE A 130 -8.26 -4.76 -4.58
N LEU A 131 -8.16 -4.72 -5.91
CA LEU A 131 -8.51 -3.54 -6.69
C LEU A 131 -9.99 -3.18 -6.55
N THR A 132 -10.87 -4.16 -6.46
CA THR A 132 -12.31 -3.93 -6.27
C THR A 132 -12.67 -3.53 -4.86
N LEU A 133 -12.01 -4.08 -3.83
CA LEU A 133 -12.26 -3.73 -2.43
C LEU A 133 -11.68 -2.37 -2.04
N VAL A 134 -10.43 -2.13 -2.40
CA VAL A 134 -9.72 -0.90 -2.03
C VAL A 134 -10.12 0.27 -2.93
N GLY A 135 -10.42 -0.03 -4.19
CA GLY A 135 -10.71 0.95 -5.24
C GLY A 135 -9.48 1.33 -6.06
N PRO A 136 -9.68 2.03 -7.19
CA PRO A 136 -8.64 2.36 -8.16
C PRO A 136 -7.82 3.60 -7.78
N ASP A 137 -7.38 3.70 -6.52
CA ASP A 137 -6.47 4.77 -6.13
C ASP A 137 -5.11 4.61 -6.85
N PRO A 138 -4.45 5.69 -7.29
CA PRO A 138 -3.23 5.60 -8.07
C PRO A 138 -2.11 4.78 -7.42
N SER A 139 -2.01 4.79 -6.08
CA SER A 139 -1.05 3.98 -5.32
C SER A 139 -1.35 2.48 -5.40
N VAL A 140 -2.63 2.11 -5.33
CA VAL A 140 -3.11 0.73 -5.39
C VAL A 140 -2.94 0.18 -6.80
N VAL A 141 -3.40 0.91 -7.82
CA VAL A 141 -3.25 0.52 -9.23
C VAL A 141 -1.78 0.26 -9.56
N ARG A 142 -0.89 1.16 -9.19
CA ARG A 142 0.54 1.02 -9.40
C ARG A 142 1.10 -0.23 -8.74
N SER A 143 0.74 -0.46 -7.48
CA SER A 143 1.20 -1.62 -6.70
C SER A 143 0.67 -2.93 -7.28
N VAL A 144 -0.58 -2.97 -7.72
CA VAL A 144 -1.18 -4.12 -8.43
C VAL A 144 -0.44 -4.39 -9.73
N CYS A 145 -0.14 -3.37 -10.53
CA CYS A 145 0.61 -3.53 -11.78
C CYS A 145 2.02 -4.09 -11.54
N VAL A 146 2.76 -3.54 -10.56
CA VAL A 146 4.10 -4.06 -10.21
C VAL A 146 4.01 -5.51 -9.75
N ALA A 147 3.06 -5.84 -8.89
CA ALA A 147 2.86 -7.19 -8.39
C ALA A 147 2.45 -8.17 -9.51
N ALA A 148 1.59 -7.74 -10.44
CA ALA A 148 1.18 -8.55 -11.58
C ALA A 148 2.36 -8.87 -12.50
N VAL A 149 3.18 -7.86 -12.84
CA VAL A 149 4.38 -8.05 -13.68
C VAL A 149 5.41 -8.93 -12.98
N ALA A 150 5.64 -8.73 -11.68
CA ALA A 150 6.54 -9.56 -10.89
C ALA A 150 6.08 -11.02 -10.79
N ALA A 151 4.78 -11.23 -10.51
CA ALA A 151 4.18 -12.56 -10.45
C ALA A 151 4.25 -13.29 -11.81
N LEU A 152 3.97 -12.57 -12.90
CA LEU A 152 4.11 -13.11 -14.25
C LEU A 152 5.56 -13.52 -14.54
N GLY A 153 6.54 -12.70 -14.15
CA GLY A 153 7.96 -13.01 -14.26
C GLY A 153 8.32 -14.31 -13.54
N LEU A 154 7.86 -14.48 -12.30
CA LEU A 154 8.07 -15.70 -11.52
C LEU A 154 7.42 -16.94 -12.19
N ILE A 155 6.19 -16.82 -12.69
CA ILE A 155 5.49 -17.92 -13.37
C ILE A 155 6.20 -18.32 -14.66
N LEU A 156 6.80 -17.35 -15.36
CA LEU A 156 7.58 -17.59 -16.59
C LEU A 156 9.01 -18.08 -16.29
N GLY A 157 9.40 -18.23 -15.03
CA GLY A 157 10.74 -18.67 -14.61
C GLY A 157 11.82 -17.61 -14.79
N ARG A 158 11.43 -16.34 -14.81
CA ARG A 158 12.35 -15.19 -14.90
C ARG A 158 12.61 -14.60 -13.51
N ASP A 159 13.31 -15.37 -12.68
CA ASP A 159 13.66 -14.92 -11.33
C ASP A 159 14.63 -13.73 -11.38
N GLY A 160 14.47 -12.79 -10.44
CA GLY A 160 15.42 -11.68 -10.25
C GLY A 160 15.20 -10.44 -11.13
N GLN A 161 14.12 -10.35 -11.91
CA GLN A 161 13.83 -9.19 -12.77
C GLN A 161 12.96 -8.10 -12.10
N SER A 162 13.03 -7.99 -10.79
CA SER A 162 12.19 -7.05 -10.03
C SER A 162 12.42 -5.58 -10.42
N ILE A 163 13.67 -5.20 -10.73
CA ILE A 163 13.99 -3.83 -11.19
C ILE A 163 13.40 -3.59 -12.59
N ALA A 164 13.52 -4.55 -13.50
CA ALA A 164 12.95 -4.44 -14.84
C ALA A 164 11.42 -4.34 -14.80
N ALA A 165 10.77 -5.13 -13.92
CA ALA A 165 9.33 -5.05 -13.69
C ALA A 165 8.91 -3.66 -13.16
N LEU A 166 9.63 -3.15 -12.16
CA LEU A 166 9.38 -1.81 -11.62
C LEU A 166 9.56 -0.74 -12.70
N SER A 167 10.64 -0.79 -13.46
CA SER A 167 10.92 0.16 -14.55
C SER A 167 9.84 0.13 -15.62
N ALA A 168 9.39 -1.06 -16.04
CA ALA A 168 8.33 -1.20 -17.02
C ALA A 168 7.02 -0.57 -16.55
N VAL A 169 6.65 -0.78 -15.27
CA VAL A 169 5.43 -0.19 -14.70
C VAL A 169 5.57 1.33 -14.57
N VAL A 170 6.73 1.85 -14.15
CA VAL A 170 6.99 3.30 -14.08
C VAL A 170 6.84 3.94 -15.46
N ILE A 171 7.48 3.37 -16.49
CA ILE A 171 7.39 3.87 -17.85
C ILE A 171 5.94 3.83 -18.35
N ALA A 172 5.25 2.71 -18.18
CA ALA A 172 3.85 2.58 -18.58
C ALA A 172 2.95 3.60 -17.88
N THR A 173 3.14 3.80 -16.56
CA THR A 173 2.36 4.80 -15.80
C THR A 173 2.59 6.20 -16.36
N LEU A 174 3.83 6.59 -16.62
CA LEU A 174 4.17 7.93 -17.14
C LEU A 174 3.70 8.15 -18.59
N LEU A 175 3.60 7.08 -19.38
CA LEU A 175 3.03 7.16 -20.74
C LEU A 175 1.51 7.32 -20.72
N ILE A 176 0.82 6.67 -19.76
CA ILE A 176 -0.64 6.75 -19.64
C ILE A 176 -1.07 8.04 -18.93
N ASP A 177 -0.36 8.39 -17.86
CA ASP A 177 -0.60 9.60 -17.07
C ASP A 177 0.73 10.37 -16.85
N PRO A 178 1.08 11.29 -17.74
CA PRO A 178 2.28 12.12 -17.59
C PRO A 178 2.29 12.98 -16.32
N TRP A 179 1.11 13.33 -15.80
CA TRP A 179 0.98 14.13 -14.59
C TRP A 179 1.42 13.38 -13.32
N ALA A 180 1.44 12.06 -13.36
CA ALA A 180 1.98 11.25 -12.28
C ALA A 180 3.43 11.63 -11.92
N SER A 181 4.22 12.14 -12.88
CA SER A 181 5.60 12.62 -12.66
C SER A 181 5.71 13.76 -11.64
N ARG A 182 4.63 14.53 -11.44
CA ARG A 182 4.56 15.63 -10.49
C ARG A 182 3.93 15.23 -9.15
N SER A 183 3.48 13.99 -9.00
CA SER A 183 2.88 13.48 -7.77
C SER A 183 3.96 13.04 -6.78
N TYR A 184 3.98 13.65 -5.60
CA TYR A 184 4.85 13.20 -4.51
C TYR A 184 4.58 11.75 -4.10
N GLY A 185 3.31 11.33 -4.10
CA GLY A 185 2.93 9.95 -3.82
C GLY A 185 3.50 8.95 -4.82
N PHE A 186 3.58 9.34 -6.11
CA PHE A 186 4.25 8.53 -7.12
C PHE A 186 5.75 8.43 -6.86
N ALA A 187 6.42 9.57 -6.65
CA ALA A 187 7.85 9.63 -6.39
C ALA A 187 8.23 8.81 -5.13
N LEU A 188 7.51 8.99 -4.02
CA LEU A 188 7.74 8.24 -2.78
C LEU A 188 7.59 6.73 -2.99
N SER A 189 6.54 6.30 -3.70
CA SER A 189 6.30 4.88 -3.97
C SER A 189 7.39 4.25 -4.85
N VAL A 190 7.84 4.96 -5.90
CA VAL A 190 8.89 4.48 -6.80
C VAL A 190 10.23 4.41 -6.06
N LEU A 191 10.59 5.44 -5.29
CA LEU A 191 11.83 5.49 -4.52
C LEU A 191 11.86 4.39 -3.45
N ALA A 192 10.79 4.21 -2.70
CA ALA A 192 10.68 3.13 -1.71
C ALA A 192 10.83 1.76 -2.36
N ALA A 193 10.11 1.49 -3.45
CA ALA A 193 10.21 0.22 -4.17
C ALA A 193 11.62 -0.02 -4.71
N LEU A 194 12.25 1.00 -5.32
CA LEU A 194 13.60 0.90 -5.84
C LEU A 194 14.61 0.63 -4.73
N ALA A 195 14.48 1.29 -3.58
CA ALA A 195 15.36 1.09 -2.44
C ALA A 195 15.26 -0.33 -1.86
N VAL A 196 14.04 -0.89 -1.81
CA VAL A 196 13.82 -2.26 -1.33
C VAL A 196 14.37 -3.29 -2.32
N VAL A 197 14.03 -3.17 -3.60
CA VAL A 197 14.41 -4.14 -4.64
C VAL A 197 15.90 -4.05 -5.01
N GLY A 198 16.48 -2.87 -4.95
CA GLY A 198 17.88 -2.60 -5.30
C GLY A 198 18.84 -2.78 -4.12
N PRO A 199 19.19 -1.68 -3.43
CA PRO A 199 20.25 -1.68 -2.41
C PRO A 199 19.93 -2.54 -1.18
N SER A 200 18.69 -2.53 -0.69
CA SER A 200 18.28 -3.38 0.45
C SER A 200 18.46 -4.86 0.09
N ALA A 201 17.89 -5.30 -1.03
CA ALA A 201 18.03 -6.68 -1.47
C ALA A 201 19.48 -7.07 -1.74
N ALA A 202 20.33 -6.17 -2.25
CA ALA A 202 21.75 -6.43 -2.46
C ALA A 202 22.49 -6.63 -1.14
N LEU A 203 22.23 -5.78 -0.13
CA LEU A 203 22.82 -5.91 1.20
C LEU A 203 22.36 -7.20 1.88
N VAL A 204 21.07 -7.50 1.86
CA VAL A 204 20.50 -8.74 2.42
C VAL A 204 21.14 -9.96 1.78
N ARG A 205 21.27 -10.01 0.44
CA ARG A 205 21.96 -11.11 -0.27
C ARG A 205 23.42 -11.25 0.18
N ARG A 206 24.14 -10.12 0.34
CA ARG A 206 25.54 -10.13 0.82
C ARG A 206 25.65 -10.66 2.25
N CYS A 207 24.76 -10.23 3.14
CA CYS A 207 24.70 -10.71 4.52
C CYS A 207 24.34 -12.19 4.58
N ARG A 208 23.36 -12.64 3.79
CA ARG A 208 22.98 -14.07 3.70
C ARG A 208 24.14 -14.98 3.27
N ARG A 209 25.01 -14.50 2.38
CA ARG A 209 26.21 -15.25 1.96
C ARG A 209 27.28 -15.37 3.07
N ARG A 210 27.35 -14.37 3.96
CA ARG A 210 28.35 -14.32 5.05
C ARG A 210 27.88 -14.98 6.34
N ILE A 211 26.59 -14.93 6.63
CA ILE A 211 26.02 -15.50 7.85
C ILE A 211 25.74 -16.99 7.59
N ARG A 212 26.33 -17.87 8.40
CA ARG A 212 26.03 -19.32 8.36
C ARG A 212 24.57 -19.57 8.70
N GLY A 213 23.82 -20.13 7.73
CA GLY A 213 22.37 -20.37 7.86
C GLY A 213 22.00 -21.68 8.58
N ASP A 214 22.97 -22.48 8.96
CA ASP A 214 22.72 -23.83 9.49
C ASP A 214 22.39 -23.84 10.99
N THR A 215 22.72 -22.75 11.69
CA THR A 215 22.42 -22.60 13.11
C THR A 215 21.15 -21.79 13.34
N ARG A 216 20.47 -22.03 14.48
CA ARG A 216 19.30 -21.22 14.88
C ARG A 216 19.66 -19.73 14.99
N ALA A 217 20.81 -19.42 15.57
CA ALA A 217 21.32 -18.05 15.68
C ALA A 217 21.54 -17.39 14.31
N GLY A 218 22.12 -18.12 13.35
CA GLY A 218 22.30 -17.60 11.99
C GLY A 218 21.00 -17.32 11.26
N LYS A 219 19.99 -18.18 11.43
CA LYS A 219 18.64 -17.95 10.86
C LYS A 219 17.97 -16.71 11.47
N THR A 220 18.07 -16.56 12.80
CA THR A 220 17.54 -15.39 13.51
C THR A 220 18.24 -14.11 13.06
N LEU A 221 19.57 -14.12 12.98
CA LEU A 221 20.34 -12.95 12.54
C LEU A 221 19.99 -12.53 11.10
N ARG A 222 19.81 -13.49 10.18
CA ARG A 222 19.35 -13.20 8.81
C ARG A 222 17.99 -12.51 8.80
N ARG A 223 17.03 -13.00 9.60
CA ARG A 223 15.69 -12.37 9.72
C ARG A 223 15.79 -10.96 10.29
N LEU A 224 16.58 -10.75 11.33
CA LEU A 224 16.80 -9.42 11.92
C LEU A 224 17.40 -8.44 10.90
N VAL A 225 18.38 -8.89 10.12
CA VAL A 225 18.95 -8.06 9.04
C VAL A 225 17.90 -7.67 8.02
N GLU A 226 17.02 -8.58 7.61
CA GLU A 226 15.95 -8.30 6.67
C GLU A 226 14.93 -7.30 7.25
N MET A 227 14.48 -7.54 8.48
CA MET A 227 13.53 -6.67 9.21
C MET A 227 14.05 -5.24 9.37
N VAL A 228 15.35 -5.03 9.50
CA VAL A 228 15.93 -3.69 9.64
C VAL A 228 16.28 -3.08 8.28
N CYS A 229 16.86 -3.85 7.36
CA CYS A 229 17.31 -3.32 6.08
C CYS A 229 16.18 -2.79 5.21
N VAL A 230 15.06 -3.49 5.16
CA VAL A 230 13.93 -3.10 4.29
C VAL A 230 13.38 -1.73 4.68
N PRO A 231 12.92 -1.49 5.92
CA PRO A 231 12.42 -0.18 6.31
C PRO A 231 13.50 0.90 6.29
N ALA A 232 14.75 0.59 6.71
CA ALA A 232 15.82 1.56 6.73
C ALA A 232 16.15 2.12 5.34
N PHE A 233 16.26 1.26 4.33
CA PHE A 233 16.51 1.71 2.96
C PHE A 233 15.31 2.43 2.34
N ALA A 234 14.09 1.99 2.62
CA ALA A 234 12.90 2.67 2.17
C ALA A 234 12.80 4.08 2.77
N GLU A 235 13.02 4.20 4.08
CA GLU A 235 12.97 5.49 4.79
C GLU A 235 14.08 6.44 4.33
N LEU A 236 15.31 5.96 4.20
CA LEU A 236 16.43 6.76 3.68
C LEU A 236 16.16 7.29 2.27
N ALA A 237 15.61 6.47 1.40
CA ALA A 237 15.31 6.87 0.03
C ALA A 237 14.16 7.89 -0.06
N THR A 238 13.19 7.81 0.83
CA THR A 238 12.02 8.69 0.85
C THR A 238 12.22 9.94 1.72
N ALA A 239 13.16 9.90 2.66
CA ALA A 239 13.44 10.99 3.61
C ALA A 239 13.60 12.37 2.97
N PRO A 240 14.33 12.57 1.86
CA PRO A 240 14.47 13.91 1.26
C PRO A 240 13.13 14.52 0.87
N ILE A 241 12.22 13.72 0.31
CA ILE A 241 10.89 14.20 -0.08
C ILE A 241 10.03 14.43 1.16
N ILE A 242 10.04 13.50 2.12
CA ILE A 242 9.26 13.63 3.36
C ILE A 242 9.68 14.88 4.13
N VAL A 243 10.98 15.12 4.27
CA VAL A 243 11.50 16.31 4.96
C VAL A 243 11.11 17.59 4.23
N SER A 244 11.15 17.61 2.89
CA SER A 244 10.75 18.79 2.12
C SER A 244 9.25 19.10 2.25
N LEU A 245 8.41 18.09 2.50
CA LEU A 245 6.97 18.24 2.65
C LEU A 245 6.54 18.56 4.09
N SER A 246 7.17 17.92 5.09
CA SER A 246 6.75 17.99 6.50
C SER A 246 7.65 18.86 7.37
N GLY A 247 8.85 19.22 6.90
CA GLY A 247 9.85 19.92 7.67
C GLY A 247 10.48 19.10 8.81
N ASN A 248 10.08 17.84 8.99
CA ASN A 248 10.50 16.99 10.10
C ASN A 248 11.13 15.68 9.60
N VAL A 249 12.16 15.23 10.33
CA VAL A 249 12.73 13.89 10.15
C VAL A 249 12.06 12.96 11.14
N PRO A 250 11.42 11.86 10.71
CA PRO A 250 10.80 10.90 11.62
C PRO A 250 11.87 10.03 12.28
N ALA A 251 12.44 10.51 13.37
CA ALA A 251 13.56 9.85 14.07
C ALA A 251 13.23 8.41 14.56
N TRP A 252 11.97 8.11 14.78
CA TRP A 252 11.49 6.82 15.27
C TRP A 252 11.01 5.88 14.18
N GLY A 253 11.04 6.29 12.90
CA GLY A 253 10.43 5.57 11.80
C GLY A 253 10.97 4.15 11.64
N ILE A 254 12.29 3.96 11.60
CA ILE A 254 12.90 2.62 11.46
C ILE A 254 12.51 1.71 12.63
N ALA A 255 12.61 2.21 13.87
CA ALA A 255 12.28 1.40 15.05
C ALA A 255 10.80 1.02 15.08
N ALA A 256 9.91 1.97 14.79
CA ALA A 256 8.48 1.74 14.73
C ALA A 256 8.09 0.74 13.64
N ASN A 257 8.70 0.84 12.45
CA ASN A 257 8.48 -0.10 11.36
C ASN A 257 8.94 -1.51 11.71
N VAL A 258 10.13 -1.67 12.31
CA VAL A 258 10.64 -2.98 12.75
C VAL A 258 9.71 -3.62 13.79
N LEU A 259 9.14 -2.82 14.71
CA LEU A 259 8.20 -3.30 15.72
C LEU A 259 6.83 -3.65 15.12
N ALA A 260 6.36 -2.89 14.14
CA ALA A 260 5.07 -3.11 13.49
C ALA A 260 5.10 -4.29 12.49
N GLU A 261 6.24 -4.53 11.85
CA GLU A 261 6.38 -5.50 10.73
C GLU A 261 5.84 -6.91 11.05
N PRO A 262 6.05 -7.51 12.23
CA PRO A 262 5.49 -8.84 12.52
C PRO A 262 3.95 -8.88 12.58
N ALA A 263 3.31 -7.77 12.92
CA ALA A 263 1.85 -7.67 13.03
C ALA A 263 1.18 -7.39 11.67
N VAL A 264 1.88 -6.73 10.74
CA VAL A 264 1.33 -6.31 9.45
C VAL A 264 0.78 -7.48 8.63
N PRO A 265 1.49 -8.61 8.42
CA PRO A 265 0.95 -9.73 7.65
C PRO A 265 -0.33 -10.31 8.23
N VAL A 266 -0.38 -10.46 9.55
CA VAL A 266 -1.55 -11.00 10.25
C VAL A 266 -2.72 -10.03 10.11
N ALA A 267 -2.51 -8.75 10.38
CA ALA A 267 -3.54 -7.73 10.28
C ALA A 267 -4.07 -7.58 8.85
N THR A 268 -3.18 -7.61 7.85
CA THR A 268 -3.56 -7.49 6.44
C THR A 268 -4.40 -8.69 5.97
N VAL A 269 -3.91 -9.91 6.22
CA VAL A 269 -4.62 -11.12 5.75
C VAL A 269 -5.92 -11.32 6.52
N ALA A 270 -5.91 -11.22 7.84
CA ALA A 270 -7.10 -11.35 8.66
C ALA A 270 -8.12 -10.25 8.38
N GLY A 271 -7.65 -9.00 8.21
CA GLY A 271 -8.50 -7.87 7.86
C GLY A 271 -9.15 -8.03 6.49
N LEU A 272 -8.39 -8.46 5.47
CA LEU A 272 -8.93 -8.69 4.13
C LEU A 272 -9.95 -9.84 4.12
N LEU A 273 -9.66 -10.94 4.79
CA LEU A 273 -10.62 -12.05 4.96
C LEU A 273 -11.86 -11.59 5.73
N GLY A 274 -11.69 -10.82 6.81
CA GLY A 274 -12.80 -10.24 7.56
C GLY A 274 -13.68 -9.35 6.70
N ALA A 275 -13.08 -8.51 5.84
CA ALA A 275 -13.82 -7.65 4.93
C ALA A 275 -14.61 -8.45 3.86
N LEU A 276 -14.09 -9.59 3.42
CA LEU A 276 -14.78 -10.47 2.45
C LEU A 276 -15.93 -11.28 3.08
N ILE A 277 -15.81 -11.60 4.37
CA ILE A 277 -16.82 -12.41 5.09
C ILE A 277 -17.91 -11.53 5.70
N SER A 278 -17.63 -10.23 5.91
CA SER A 278 -18.61 -9.27 6.45
C SER A 278 -19.58 -8.85 5.34
N PRO A 279 -20.81 -9.37 5.30
CA PRO A 279 -21.78 -9.10 4.23
C PRO A 279 -22.40 -7.69 4.34
#